data_dfc05f21c8e4520a58480865a575692b
#
_entry.id   dfc05f21c8e4520a58480865a575692b
#
_cell.length_a   1.000
_cell.length_b   1.000
_cell.length_c   1.000
_cell.angle_alpha   90.00
_cell.angle_beta   90.00
_cell.angle_gamma   90.00
#
_symmetry.space_group_name_H-M   'P 1'
#
loop_
_entity.id
_entity.type
_entity.pdbx_description
1 polymer ?
#
loop_
_entity_poly.entity_id
_entity_poly.type
_entity_poly.pdbx_seq_one_letter_code
_entity_poly.pdbx_strand_id
1 'polypeptide(L)'
;MKKVLCIILVVLLILALAIPVKLFLIGEHVDGNTVVCDVREDDHQVDIFVTTPASAIGFTDARLRQEDTTLYITFREVLVSPLYDSGQKSIYIEKCDLTKIVLGGKVIWEK
;
A
#
# COMPACT_ATOMS: atom_id res chain seq x y z
N MET A 1 40.07 -0.47 22.04
CA MET A 1 38.86 0.31 22.32
C MET A 1 38.38 1.14 21.16
N LYS A 2 39.27 1.78 20.39
CA LYS A 2 38.81 2.57 19.21
C LYS A 2 38.06 1.76 18.17
N LYS A 3 38.46 0.50 17.91
CA LYS A 3 37.80 -0.38 16.96
C LYS A 3 36.39 -0.74 17.41
N VAL A 4 36.20 -1.02 18.70
CA VAL A 4 34.87 -1.34 19.25
C VAL A 4 33.96 -0.14 19.19
N LEU A 5 34.48 1.05 19.49
CA LEU A 5 33.71 2.29 19.40
C LEU A 5 33.27 2.57 17.95
N CYS A 6 34.15 2.37 16.97
CA CYS A 6 33.81 2.53 15.56
C CYS A 6 32.72 1.55 15.11
N ILE A 7 32.79 0.29 15.55
CA ILE A 7 31.78 -0.72 15.25
C ILE A 7 30.42 -0.32 15.83
N ILE A 8 30.39 0.15 17.08
CA ILE A 8 29.16 0.61 17.73
C ILE A 8 28.57 1.79 16.97
N LEU A 9 29.39 2.78 16.58
CA LEU A 9 28.92 3.93 15.82
C LEU A 9 28.35 3.54 14.47
N VAL A 10 28.97 2.60 13.75
CA VAL A 10 28.48 2.09 12.46
C VAL A 10 27.15 1.39 12.62
N VAL A 11 27.01 0.54 13.64
CA VAL A 11 25.76 -0.17 13.92
C VAL A 11 24.65 0.82 14.26
N LEU A 12 24.90 1.82 15.08
CA LEU A 12 23.93 2.86 15.41
C LEU A 12 23.51 3.66 14.19
N LEU A 13 24.44 3.97 13.29
CA LEU A 13 24.15 4.67 12.05
C LEU A 13 23.26 3.84 11.14
N ILE A 14 23.51 2.55 10.99
CA ILE A 14 22.68 1.64 10.18
C ILE A 14 21.27 1.57 10.77
N LEU A 15 21.13 1.43 12.08
CA LEU A 15 19.82 1.41 12.73
C LEU A 15 19.07 2.73 12.54
N ALA A 16 19.78 3.85 12.66
CA ALA A 16 19.19 5.18 12.49
C ALA A 16 18.67 5.42 11.05
N LEU A 17 19.32 4.81 10.06
CA LEU A 17 18.86 4.88 8.65
C LEU A 17 17.76 3.87 8.35
N ALA A 18 17.79 2.69 8.97
CA ALA A 18 16.83 1.63 8.70
C ALA A 18 15.41 2.01 9.15
N ILE A 19 15.25 2.67 10.28
CA ILE A 19 13.94 3.05 10.81
C ILE A 19 13.19 4.00 9.86
N PRO A 20 13.77 5.14 9.43
CA PRO A 20 13.10 6.03 8.48
C PRO A 20 12.79 5.34 7.15
N VAL A 21 13.69 4.51 6.62
CA VAL A 21 13.45 3.79 5.36
C VAL A 21 12.23 2.88 5.50
N LYS A 22 12.11 2.14 6.59
CA LYS A 22 10.96 1.28 6.82
C LYS A 22 9.66 2.10 6.92
N LEU A 23 9.67 3.19 7.67
CA LEU A 23 8.46 3.99 7.91
C LEU A 23 7.99 4.77 6.69
N PHE A 24 8.91 5.32 5.89
CA PHE A 24 8.58 6.24 4.81
C PHE A 24 8.59 5.61 3.42
N LEU A 25 9.32 4.51 3.21
CA LEU A 25 9.49 3.90 1.89
C LEU A 25 8.94 2.48 1.80
N ILE A 26 9.20 1.66 2.80
CA ILE A 26 8.78 0.26 2.80
C ILE A 26 7.36 0.13 3.36
N GLY A 27 7.15 0.63 4.58
CA GLY A 27 5.87 0.57 5.25
C GLY A 27 5.36 -0.86 5.46
N GLU A 28 4.05 -0.99 5.53
CA GLU A 28 3.36 -2.26 5.71
C GLU A 28 2.32 -2.46 4.62
N HIS A 29 2.04 -3.71 4.26
CA HIS A 29 0.97 -4.02 3.32
C HIS A 29 -0.37 -3.56 3.86
N VAL A 30 -1.16 -2.94 2.99
CA VAL A 30 -2.51 -2.49 3.34
C VAL A 30 -3.39 -3.72 3.57
N ASP A 31 -4.09 -3.72 4.70
CA ASP A 31 -5.16 -4.67 4.99
C ASP A 31 -6.49 -4.06 4.55
N GLY A 32 -7.23 -4.75 3.69
CA GLY A 32 -8.52 -4.29 3.20
C GLY A 32 -9.55 -4.02 4.30
N ASN A 33 -9.37 -4.57 5.50
CA ASN A 33 -10.26 -4.33 6.64
C ASN A 33 -9.93 -3.06 7.42
N THR A 34 -8.75 -2.48 7.20
CA THR A 34 -8.31 -1.26 7.91
C THR A 34 -8.47 0.02 7.09
N VAL A 35 -8.84 -0.10 5.83
CA VAL A 35 -9.08 1.03 4.93
C VAL A 35 -10.55 1.08 4.51
N VAL A 36 -10.98 2.26 4.10
CA VAL A 36 -12.34 2.46 3.57
C VAL A 36 -12.27 2.37 2.05
N CYS A 37 -13.02 1.45 1.47
CA CYS A 37 -13.11 1.28 0.03
C CYS A 37 -14.49 1.68 -0.45
N ASP A 38 -14.56 2.60 -1.41
CA ASP A 38 -15.76 2.93 -2.16
C ASP A 38 -15.60 2.39 -3.57
N VAL A 39 -16.48 1.48 -3.96
CA VAL A 39 -16.42 0.81 -5.26
C VAL A 39 -17.61 1.25 -6.09
N ARG A 40 -17.34 1.82 -7.26
CA ARG A 40 -18.36 2.20 -8.24
C ARG A 40 -18.17 1.39 -9.50
N GLU A 41 -19.25 0.90 -10.03
CA GLU A 41 -19.26 0.03 -11.19
C GLU A 41 -20.07 0.66 -12.31
N ASP A 42 -19.54 0.68 -13.53
CA ASP A 42 -20.29 0.95 -14.75
C ASP A 42 -20.25 -0.27 -15.68
N ASP A 43 -20.72 -0.13 -16.92
CA ASP A 43 -20.84 -1.26 -17.86
C ASP A 43 -19.48 -1.83 -18.27
N HIS A 44 -18.40 -1.04 -18.20
CA HIS A 44 -17.09 -1.40 -18.72
C HIS A 44 -15.97 -1.32 -17.69
N GLN A 45 -16.19 -0.65 -16.56
CA GLN A 45 -15.14 -0.26 -15.65
C GLN A 45 -15.58 -0.38 -14.20
N VAL A 46 -14.63 -0.72 -13.33
CA VAL A 46 -14.81 -0.66 -11.89
C VAL A 46 -13.86 0.43 -11.35
N ASP A 47 -14.43 1.42 -10.69
CA ASP A 47 -13.69 2.50 -10.06
C ASP A 47 -13.59 2.22 -8.57
N ILE A 48 -12.36 2.13 -8.06
CA ILE A 48 -12.09 1.85 -6.65
C ILE A 48 -11.45 3.07 -6.03
N PHE A 49 -12.07 3.58 -4.98
CA PHE A 49 -11.54 4.71 -4.21
C PHE A 49 -11.21 4.22 -2.81
N VAL A 50 -9.95 4.28 -2.44
CA VAL A 50 -9.45 3.79 -1.15
C VAL A 50 -9.00 4.98 -0.31
N THR A 51 -9.47 5.03 0.93
CA THR A 51 -9.05 6.03 1.92
C THR A 51 -8.69 5.35 3.24
N THR A 52 -7.82 5.98 4.01
CA THR A 52 -7.52 5.55 5.36
C THR A 52 -8.08 6.54 6.37
N PRO A 53 -8.71 6.08 7.47
CA PRO A 53 -9.11 6.97 8.55
C PRO A 53 -7.93 7.44 9.40
N ALA A 54 -6.75 6.81 9.26
CA ALA A 54 -5.56 7.20 10.00
C ALA A 54 -4.95 8.47 9.42
N SER A 55 -4.52 9.39 10.27
CA SER A 55 -3.75 10.56 9.86
C SER A 55 -2.28 10.21 9.66
N ALA A 56 -1.55 11.04 8.91
CA ALA A 56 -0.12 10.91 8.64
C ALA A 56 0.26 9.64 7.87
N ILE A 57 -0.68 9.01 7.16
CA ILE A 57 -0.44 7.84 6.32
C ILE A 57 -0.46 8.25 4.84
N GLY A 58 0.54 7.80 4.10
CA GLY A 58 0.57 7.85 2.65
C GLY A 58 0.46 6.44 2.07
N PHE A 59 -0.07 6.32 0.87
CA PHE A 59 -0.14 5.04 0.16
C PHE A 59 0.91 5.00 -0.94
N THR A 60 1.58 3.85 -1.07
CA THR A 60 2.49 3.59 -2.20
C THR A 60 1.68 3.28 -3.47
N ASP A 61 2.37 3.16 -4.60
CA ASP A 61 1.72 2.78 -5.85
C ASP A 61 1.13 1.38 -5.74
N ALA A 62 -0.06 1.21 -6.30
CA ALA A 62 -0.75 -0.07 -6.30
C ALA A 62 -0.08 -1.05 -7.27
N ARG A 63 0.02 -2.29 -6.84
CA ARG A 63 0.44 -3.41 -7.68
C ARG A 63 -0.77 -4.28 -7.98
N LEU A 64 -0.96 -4.59 -9.26
CA LEU A 64 -2.07 -5.40 -9.72
C LEU A 64 -1.55 -6.75 -10.19
N ARG A 65 -2.16 -7.81 -9.72
CA ARG A 65 -1.86 -9.17 -10.17
C ARG A 65 -3.16 -9.89 -10.49
N GLN A 66 -3.27 -10.41 -11.68
CA GLN A 66 -4.42 -11.19 -12.09
C GLN A 66 -4.11 -12.67 -12.09
N GLU A 67 -4.95 -13.45 -11.43
CA GLU A 67 -4.94 -14.91 -11.49
C GLU A 67 -6.32 -15.37 -11.94
N ASP A 68 -6.40 -16.04 -13.10
CA ASP A 68 -7.67 -16.42 -13.74
C ASP A 68 -8.58 -15.19 -13.92
N THR A 69 -9.72 -15.17 -13.23
CA THR A 69 -10.67 -14.07 -13.27
C THR A 69 -10.66 -13.21 -12.01
N THR A 70 -9.66 -13.39 -11.16
CA THR A 70 -9.52 -12.64 -9.92
C THR A 70 -8.36 -11.65 -10.03
N LEU A 71 -8.61 -10.40 -9.71
CA LEU A 71 -7.59 -9.35 -9.64
C LEU A 71 -7.22 -9.09 -8.20
N TYR A 72 -5.93 -9.17 -7.89
CA TYR A 72 -5.38 -8.85 -6.58
C TYR A 72 -4.70 -7.49 -6.61
N ILE A 73 -5.12 -6.61 -5.74
CA ILE A 73 -4.56 -5.26 -5.60
C ILE A 73 -3.82 -5.19 -4.27
N THR A 74 -2.55 -4.79 -4.32
CA THR A 74 -1.73 -4.60 -3.13
C THR A 74 -1.00 -3.27 -3.22
N PHE A 75 -0.86 -2.60 -2.10
CA PHE A 75 -0.01 -1.44 -1.90
C PHE A 75 0.36 -1.36 -0.42
N ARG A 76 1.18 -0.39 -0.05
CA ARG A 76 1.69 -0.28 1.32
C ARG A 76 1.30 1.04 1.93
N GLU A 77 1.14 1.03 3.25
CA GLU A 77 1.00 2.22 4.06
C GLU A 77 2.36 2.66 4.56
N VAL A 78 2.68 3.93 4.36
CA VAL A 78 3.91 4.55 4.85
C VAL A 78 3.53 5.83 5.58
N LEU A 79 4.47 6.42 6.34
CA LEU A 79 4.24 7.74 6.88
C LEU A 79 4.20 8.75 5.74
N VAL A 80 3.30 9.73 5.84
CA VAL A 80 3.14 10.76 4.80
C VAL A 80 4.44 11.53 4.60
N SER A 81 4.82 11.73 3.34
CA SER A 81 6.06 12.40 2.95
C SER A 81 5.86 13.05 1.58
N PRO A 82 6.82 13.86 1.08
CA PRO A 82 6.73 14.38 -0.28
C PRO A 82 6.66 13.32 -1.37
N LEU A 83 7.11 12.08 -1.10
CA LEU A 83 7.03 10.95 -2.03
C LEU A 83 5.65 10.29 -2.02
N TYR A 84 5.05 10.14 -0.84
CA TYR A 84 3.75 9.50 -0.64
C TYR A 84 2.92 10.41 0.25
N ASP A 85 2.31 11.42 -0.37
CA ASP A 85 1.70 12.55 0.35
C ASP A 85 0.20 12.39 0.59
N SER A 86 -0.39 11.28 0.17
CA SER A 86 -1.84 11.10 0.26
C SER A 86 -2.22 9.72 0.80
N GLY A 87 -3.15 9.73 1.77
CA GLY A 87 -3.85 8.54 2.25
C GLY A 87 -5.11 8.22 1.43
N GLN A 88 -5.17 8.70 0.20
CA GLN A 88 -6.26 8.42 -0.73
C GLN A 88 -5.68 7.84 -2.03
N LYS A 89 -6.37 6.88 -2.60
CA LYS A 89 -5.95 6.26 -3.84
C LYS A 89 -7.16 5.92 -4.69
N SER A 90 -7.10 6.31 -5.96
CA SER A 90 -8.13 5.96 -6.95
C SER A 90 -7.54 4.95 -7.94
N ILE A 91 -8.27 3.87 -8.16
CA ILE A 91 -7.86 2.79 -9.07
C ILE A 91 -9.00 2.55 -10.05
N TYR A 92 -8.68 2.59 -11.36
CA TYR A 92 -9.63 2.37 -12.44
C TYR A 92 -9.28 1.07 -13.15
N ILE A 93 -10.22 0.14 -13.21
CA ILE A 93 -9.98 -1.20 -13.73
C ILE A 93 -11.04 -1.52 -14.79
N GLU A 94 -10.59 -1.96 -15.96
CA GLU A 94 -11.50 -2.50 -16.98
C GLU A 94 -12.01 -3.86 -16.53
N LYS A 95 -13.31 -4.07 -16.66
CA LYS A 95 -13.94 -5.32 -16.22
C LYS A 95 -13.43 -6.54 -16.96
N CYS A 96 -13.22 -6.47 -18.26
CA CYS A 96 -12.79 -7.59 -19.09
C CYS A 96 -13.41 -8.92 -18.63
N ASP A 97 -12.60 -9.90 -18.30
CA ASP A 97 -13.06 -11.22 -17.83
C ASP A 97 -13.05 -11.33 -16.30
N LEU A 98 -12.99 -10.22 -15.59
CA LEU A 98 -12.89 -10.24 -14.12
C LEU A 98 -14.23 -10.61 -13.49
N THR A 99 -14.16 -11.48 -12.48
CA THR A 99 -15.29 -11.86 -11.63
C THR A 99 -15.14 -11.46 -10.18
N LYS A 100 -13.92 -11.12 -9.77
CA LYS A 100 -13.63 -10.80 -8.38
C LYS A 100 -12.44 -9.83 -8.31
N ILE A 101 -12.49 -8.90 -7.35
CA ILE A 101 -11.37 -8.02 -7.02
C ILE A 101 -11.10 -8.13 -5.54
N VAL A 102 -9.83 -8.42 -5.18
CA VAL A 102 -9.36 -8.54 -3.80
C VAL A 102 -8.35 -7.44 -3.52
N LEU A 103 -8.58 -6.66 -2.49
CA LEU A 103 -7.68 -5.58 -2.07
C LEU A 103 -7.23 -5.85 -0.63
N GLY A 104 -5.90 -6.01 -0.45
CA GLY A 104 -5.34 -6.25 0.87
C GLY A 104 -5.92 -7.47 1.58
N GLY A 105 -6.23 -8.53 0.83
CA GLY A 105 -6.82 -9.75 1.36
C GLY A 105 -8.34 -9.73 1.53
N LYS A 106 -9.00 -8.60 1.25
CA LYS A 106 -10.45 -8.45 1.35
C LYS A 106 -11.11 -8.39 -0.02
N VAL A 107 -12.15 -9.18 -0.24
CA VAL A 107 -12.97 -9.10 -1.46
C VAL A 107 -13.77 -7.79 -1.43
N ILE A 108 -13.48 -6.89 -2.36
CA ILE A 108 -14.14 -5.58 -2.45
C ILE A 108 -15.14 -5.51 -3.59
N TRP A 109 -15.05 -6.40 -4.56
CA TRP A 109 -15.98 -6.50 -5.68
C TRP A 109 -16.09 -7.94 -6.15
N GLU A 110 -17.29 -8.37 -6.45
CA GLU A 110 -17.58 -9.71 -6.97
C GLU A 110 -18.76 -9.63 -7.92
N LYS A 111 -18.61 -10.29 -9.06
CA LYS A 111 -19.63 -10.30 -10.10
C LYS A 111 -20.82 -11.18 -9.72
#